data_8aab3e134b46324a128a91efacd23e6c
#
_entry.id   8aab3e134b46324a128a91efacd23e6c
#
_cell.length_a   1.000
_cell.length_b   1.000
_cell.length_c   1.000
_cell.angle_alpha   90.00
_cell.angle_beta   90.00
_cell.angle_gamma   90.00
#
_symmetry.space_group_name_H-M   'P 1'
#
loop_
_entity.id
_entity.type
_entity.pdbx_description
1 polymer ?
#
loop_
_entity_poly.entity_id
_entity_poly.type
_entity_poly.pdbx_seq_one_letter_code
_entity_poly.pdbx_strand_id
1 'polypeptide(L)'
;MKILVINAGSSSLKYQLIDMDNESLLAKGLCERIGNDGKITYKPLIDGKEKIDAVDVPMPTHSEAIQTVLDALVDPKNGVIGSMKEIDAVGHRVVHGGEKFAESVLITDEVMAAIAECNPLAPLHNPANIIGIKACQELMPGTPMVAVFYSPGILL
;
A
#
# COMPACT_ATOMS: atom_id res chain seq x y z
N MET A 1 -10.08 -0.05 -14.35
CA MET A 1 -9.67 -0.75 -13.10
C MET A 1 -8.69 0.12 -12.33
N LYS A 2 -9.01 0.41 -11.09
CA LYS A 2 -8.13 1.20 -10.24
C LYS A 2 -7.46 0.29 -9.21
N ILE A 3 -6.14 0.41 -9.11
CA ILE A 3 -5.32 -0.42 -8.22
C ILE A 3 -4.53 0.48 -7.27
N LEU A 4 -4.67 0.21 -5.98
CA LEU A 4 -3.85 0.85 -4.95
C LEU A 4 -2.60 0.00 -4.74
N VAL A 5 -1.43 0.57 -4.96
CA VAL A 5 -0.15 -0.11 -4.77
C VAL A 5 0.47 0.35 -3.44
N ILE A 6 0.81 -0.60 -2.60
CA ILE A 6 1.35 -0.39 -1.26
C ILE A 6 2.74 -0.99 -1.16
N ASN A 7 3.67 -0.21 -0.60
CA ASN A 7 5.00 -0.68 -0.24
C ASN A 7 5.24 -0.30 1.22
N ALA A 8 5.04 -1.26 2.12
CA ALA A 8 5.12 -1.04 3.55
C ALA A 8 6.52 -1.33 4.08
N GLY A 9 7.11 -0.36 4.78
CA GLY A 9 8.32 -0.52 5.57
C GLY A 9 7.99 -0.63 7.06
N SER A 10 8.99 -0.76 7.91
CA SER A 10 8.80 -0.93 9.36
C SER A 10 8.14 0.30 10.01
N SER A 11 8.45 1.50 9.54
CA SER A 11 7.90 2.76 10.05
C SER A 11 7.43 3.69 8.94
N SER A 12 7.23 3.17 7.74
CA SER A 12 6.82 3.95 6.57
C SER A 12 5.91 3.16 5.66
N LEU A 13 5.26 3.87 4.73
CA LEU A 13 4.38 3.27 3.75
C LEU A 13 4.33 4.19 2.54
N LYS A 14 4.78 3.70 1.39
CA LYS A 14 4.62 4.39 0.11
C LYS A 14 3.38 3.86 -0.59
N TYR A 15 2.68 4.72 -1.30
CA TYR A 15 1.47 4.31 -1.99
C TYR A 15 1.30 5.05 -3.32
N GLN A 16 0.60 4.38 -4.24
CA GLN A 16 0.19 4.94 -5.53
C GLN A 16 -1.19 4.42 -5.87
N LEU A 17 -2.06 5.26 -6.39
CA LEU A 17 -3.32 4.83 -6.98
C LEU A 17 -3.22 4.99 -8.49
N ILE A 18 -3.40 3.90 -9.22
CA ILE A 18 -3.21 3.83 -10.67
C ILE A 18 -4.52 3.44 -11.33
N ASP A 19 -4.91 4.16 -12.38
CA ASP A 19 -5.97 3.74 -13.29
C ASP A 19 -5.34 2.88 -14.38
N MET A 20 -5.61 1.58 -14.35
CA MET A 20 -5.02 0.63 -15.28
C MET A 20 -5.64 0.66 -16.67
N ASP A 21 -6.78 1.31 -16.84
CA ASP A 21 -7.41 1.43 -18.17
C ASP A 21 -6.58 2.29 -19.12
N ASN A 22 -5.90 3.29 -18.58
CA ASN A 22 -5.01 4.17 -19.35
C ASN A 22 -3.60 4.26 -18.76
N GLU A 23 -3.28 3.43 -17.76
CA GLU A 23 -2.01 3.39 -17.05
C GLU A 23 -1.61 4.74 -16.45
N SER A 24 -2.60 5.55 -16.04
CA SER A 24 -2.32 6.85 -15.44
C SER A 24 -2.24 6.77 -13.91
N LEU A 25 -1.29 7.50 -13.36
CA LEU A 25 -1.13 7.67 -11.93
C LEU A 25 -2.12 8.76 -11.47
N LEU A 26 -3.05 8.40 -10.57
CA LEU A 26 -4.06 9.32 -10.05
C LEU A 26 -3.60 10.06 -8.81
N ALA A 27 -2.86 9.38 -7.94
CA ALA A 27 -2.32 9.95 -6.71
C ALA A 27 -1.14 9.13 -6.23
N LYS A 28 -0.26 9.76 -5.46
CA LYS A 28 0.87 9.08 -4.81
C LYS A 28 1.22 9.77 -3.50
N GLY A 29 1.99 9.11 -2.67
CA GLY A 29 2.49 9.72 -1.46
C GLY A 29 3.21 8.77 -0.53
N LEU A 30 3.39 9.24 0.70
CA LEU A 30 4.21 8.60 1.69
C LEU A 30 3.64 8.87 3.08
N CYS A 31 3.56 7.82 3.90
CA CYS A 31 3.39 7.94 5.34
C CYS A 31 4.73 7.63 6.00
N GLU A 32 5.12 8.48 6.94
CA GLU A 32 6.40 8.39 7.64
C GLU A 32 6.17 8.37 9.15
N ARG A 33 7.16 7.89 9.90
CA ARG A 33 7.15 7.88 11.36
C ARG A 33 5.96 7.14 11.95
N ILE A 34 5.52 6.08 11.28
CA ILE A 34 4.48 5.18 11.79
C ILE A 34 4.98 4.55 13.10
N GLY A 35 4.14 4.55 14.12
CA GLY A 35 4.53 4.12 15.46
C GLY A 35 5.04 5.26 16.35
N ASN A 36 5.21 6.44 15.80
CA ASN A 36 5.62 7.66 16.49
C ASN A 36 4.55 8.75 16.30
N ASP A 37 4.98 9.95 15.89
CA ASP A 37 4.09 11.08 15.69
C ASP A 37 3.34 11.07 14.34
N GLY A 38 3.78 10.25 13.40
CA GLY A 38 3.12 10.11 12.08
C GLY A 38 3.18 11.36 11.21
N LYS A 39 3.37 11.13 9.91
CA LYS A 39 3.38 12.24 8.94
C LYS A 39 2.89 11.73 7.59
N ILE A 40 1.97 12.44 6.95
CA ILE A 40 1.47 12.11 5.62
C ILE A 40 1.89 13.15 4.59
N THR A 41 2.35 12.66 3.44
CA THR A 41 2.49 13.44 2.21
C THR A 41 1.57 12.80 1.17
N TYR A 42 0.77 13.61 0.51
CA TYR A 42 -0.21 13.13 -0.47
C TYR A 42 -0.21 14.07 -1.67
N LYS A 43 -0.05 13.51 -2.86
CA LYS A 43 0.00 14.26 -4.12
C LYS A 43 -1.04 13.73 -5.09
N PRO A 44 -2.19 14.42 -5.23
CA PRO A 44 -3.13 14.12 -6.30
C PRO A 44 -2.57 14.59 -7.64
N LEU A 45 -2.79 13.82 -8.70
CA LEU A 45 -2.32 14.13 -10.03
C LEU A 45 -3.48 14.48 -10.98
N ILE A 46 -4.60 14.87 -10.40
CA ILE A 46 -5.78 15.38 -11.09
C ILE A 46 -5.86 16.89 -10.81
N ASP A 47 -6.09 17.67 -11.86
CA ASP A 47 -6.20 19.13 -11.74
C ASP A 47 -7.32 19.54 -10.78
N GLY A 48 -7.06 20.58 -10.00
CA GLY A 48 -8.03 21.15 -9.06
C GLY A 48 -8.10 20.46 -7.70
N LYS A 49 -7.30 19.41 -7.47
CA LYS A 49 -7.25 18.73 -6.18
C LYS A 49 -6.08 19.22 -5.34
N GLU A 50 -6.31 19.31 -4.02
CA GLU A 50 -5.31 19.82 -3.09
C GLU A 50 -4.38 18.72 -2.59
N LYS A 51 -3.07 19.01 -2.57
CA LYS A 51 -2.08 18.14 -1.97
C LYS A 51 -2.04 18.30 -0.45
N ILE A 52 -1.50 17.29 0.23
CA ILE A 52 -1.15 17.35 1.65
C ILE A 52 0.38 17.29 1.72
N ASP A 53 1.00 18.30 2.29
CA ASP A 53 2.45 18.48 2.25
C ASP A 53 3.05 18.24 3.62
N ALA A 54 3.41 17.00 3.91
CA ALA A 54 4.11 16.56 5.12
C ALA A 54 3.41 17.03 6.41
N VAL A 55 2.13 16.68 6.55
CA VAL A 55 1.31 17.05 7.71
C VAL A 55 1.39 15.97 8.79
N ASP A 56 1.54 16.39 10.05
CA ASP A 56 1.54 15.47 11.18
C ASP A 56 0.14 14.92 11.42
N VAL A 57 0.02 13.60 11.45
CA VAL A 57 -1.22 12.87 11.75
C VAL A 57 -0.85 11.66 12.60
N PRO A 58 -1.54 11.41 13.73
CA PRO A 58 -1.24 10.25 14.55
C PRO A 58 -1.37 8.96 13.75
N MET A 59 -0.32 8.17 13.73
CA MET A 59 -0.26 6.87 13.04
C MET A 59 0.38 5.84 13.98
N PRO A 60 -0.36 5.37 15.02
CA PRO A 60 0.21 4.39 15.94
C PRO A 60 0.62 3.09 15.28
N THR A 61 -0.13 2.67 14.25
CA THR A 61 0.15 1.45 13.49
C THR A 61 -0.05 1.71 11.99
N HIS A 62 0.29 0.72 11.17
CA HIS A 62 0.06 0.77 9.72
C HIS A 62 -1.43 0.86 9.37
N SER A 63 -2.32 0.34 10.22
CA SER A 63 -3.76 0.46 9.98
C SER A 63 -4.21 1.92 9.95
N GLU A 64 -3.77 2.74 10.91
CA GLU A 64 -4.09 4.16 10.92
C GLU A 64 -3.45 4.90 9.74
N ALA A 65 -2.24 4.50 9.34
CA ALA A 65 -1.58 5.08 8.18
C ALA A 65 -2.39 4.82 6.91
N ILE A 66 -2.82 3.59 6.69
CA ILE A 66 -3.64 3.21 5.53
C ILE A 66 -5.00 3.91 5.57
N GLN A 67 -5.63 3.98 6.75
CA GLN A 67 -6.90 4.70 6.91
C GLN A 67 -6.74 6.17 6.51
N THR A 68 -5.66 6.81 6.91
CA THR A 68 -5.36 8.20 6.55
C THR A 68 -5.22 8.36 5.03
N VAL A 69 -4.55 7.42 4.37
CA VAL A 69 -4.42 7.40 2.90
C VAL A 69 -5.79 7.25 2.24
N LEU A 70 -6.62 6.31 2.71
CA LEU A 70 -7.95 6.09 2.16
C LEU A 70 -8.84 7.31 2.34
N ASP A 71 -8.78 7.96 3.50
CA ASP A 71 -9.53 9.19 3.77
C ASP A 71 -9.12 10.30 2.80
N ALA A 72 -7.82 10.45 2.52
CA ALA A 72 -7.33 11.45 1.57
C ALA A 72 -7.82 11.16 0.15
N LEU A 73 -7.82 9.89 -0.26
CA LEU A 73 -8.24 9.49 -1.61
C LEU A 73 -9.71 9.82 -1.91
N VAL A 74 -10.57 9.82 -0.90
CA VAL A 74 -12.02 10.09 -1.04
C VAL A 74 -12.44 11.46 -0.52
N ASP A 75 -11.53 12.24 0.04
CA ASP A 75 -11.83 13.57 0.58
C ASP A 75 -12.31 14.51 -0.52
N PRO A 76 -13.33 15.37 -0.28
CA PRO A 76 -13.83 16.29 -1.30
C PRO A 76 -12.78 17.25 -1.87
N LYS A 77 -11.78 17.62 -1.08
CA LYS A 77 -10.73 18.58 -1.50
C LYS A 77 -9.52 17.89 -2.13
N ASN A 78 -9.11 16.75 -1.56
CA ASN A 78 -7.88 16.05 -1.93
C ASN A 78 -8.14 14.89 -2.87
N GLY A 79 -9.33 14.28 -2.78
CA GLY A 79 -9.63 12.97 -3.31
C GLY A 79 -9.67 12.91 -4.83
N VAL A 80 -9.27 11.76 -5.35
CA VAL A 80 -9.26 11.45 -6.78
C VAL A 80 -10.28 10.36 -7.13
N ILE A 81 -10.96 9.81 -6.12
CA ILE A 81 -12.06 8.85 -6.28
C ILE A 81 -13.23 9.27 -5.38
N GLY A 82 -14.43 8.85 -5.74
CA GLY A 82 -15.63 9.20 -4.96
C GLY A 82 -15.89 8.26 -3.79
N SER A 83 -15.42 7.05 -3.86
CA SER A 83 -15.65 6.01 -2.84
C SER A 83 -14.54 4.97 -2.87
N MET A 84 -14.28 4.34 -1.73
CA MET A 84 -13.34 3.21 -1.66
C MET A 84 -13.75 2.02 -2.54
N LYS A 85 -15.01 1.93 -2.91
CA LYS A 85 -15.51 0.89 -3.83
C LYS A 85 -14.91 1.01 -5.22
N GLU A 86 -14.32 2.15 -5.57
CA GLU A 86 -13.62 2.32 -6.84
C GLU A 86 -12.25 1.66 -6.85
N ILE A 87 -11.72 1.27 -5.69
CA ILE A 87 -10.47 0.50 -5.59
C ILE A 87 -10.79 -0.96 -5.88
N ASP A 88 -10.37 -1.44 -7.04
CA ASP A 88 -10.68 -2.79 -7.53
C ASP A 88 -9.76 -3.85 -6.96
N ALA A 89 -8.53 -3.48 -6.63
CA ALA A 89 -7.54 -4.39 -6.04
C ALA A 89 -6.45 -3.60 -5.33
N VAL A 90 -5.74 -4.27 -4.43
CA VAL A 90 -4.57 -3.71 -3.75
C VAL A 90 -3.36 -4.57 -4.10
N GLY A 91 -2.35 -3.95 -4.70
CA GLY A 91 -1.06 -4.59 -4.99
C GLY A 91 -0.08 -4.30 -3.86
N HIS A 92 0.54 -5.35 -3.32
CA HIS A 92 1.53 -5.25 -2.28
C HIS A 92 2.89 -5.65 -2.80
N ARG A 93 3.89 -4.80 -2.62
CA ARG A 93 5.27 -5.16 -2.90
C ARG A 93 5.81 -5.99 -1.74
N VAL A 94 6.24 -7.20 -2.06
CA VAL A 94 6.76 -8.16 -1.09
C VAL A 94 8.18 -8.51 -1.48
N VAL A 95 9.12 -8.41 -0.53
CA VAL A 95 10.54 -8.60 -0.81
C VAL A 95 10.84 -10.07 -1.11
N HIS A 96 10.30 -11.00 -0.31
CA HIS A 96 10.54 -12.43 -0.49
C HIS A 96 9.28 -13.27 -0.39
N GLY A 97 9.06 -14.10 -1.40
CA GLY A 97 8.08 -15.18 -1.40
C GLY A 97 8.73 -16.56 -1.47
N GLY A 98 10.07 -16.62 -1.34
CA GLY A 98 10.84 -17.84 -1.53
C GLY A 98 10.95 -18.23 -3.00
N GLU A 99 11.30 -19.49 -3.26
CA GLU A 99 11.39 -20.01 -4.61
C GLU A 99 10.02 -20.29 -5.23
N LYS A 100 8.97 -20.34 -4.40
CA LYS A 100 7.61 -20.67 -4.81
C LYS A 100 6.92 -19.57 -5.60
N PHE A 101 7.25 -18.30 -5.30
CA PHE A 101 6.56 -17.14 -5.85
C PHE A 101 7.58 -16.15 -6.42
N ALA A 102 7.75 -16.19 -7.74
CA ALA A 102 8.62 -15.26 -8.48
C ALA A 102 7.82 -14.19 -9.24
N GLU A 103 6.49 -14.35 -9.31
CA GLU A 103 5.58 -13.48 -10.06
C GLU A 103 4.45 -12.99 -9.16
N SER A 104 3.60 -12.11 -9.71
CA SER A 104 2.42 -11.62 -9.00
C SER A 104 1.44 -12.75 -8.71
N VAL A 105 0.96 -12.84 -7.48
CA VAL A 105 -0.01 -13.85 -7.07
C VAL A 105 -1.12 -13.24 -6.23
N LEU A 106 -2.31 -13.81 -6.34
CA LEU A 106 -3.42 -13.46 -5.46
C LEU A 106 -3.08 -13.93 -4.04
N ILE A 107 -3.25 -13.06 -3.06
CA ILE A 107 -2.90 -13.37 -1.67
C ILE A 107 -4.01 -14.20 -1.03
N THR A 108 -3.65 -15.43 -0.67
CA THR A 108 -4.47 -16.37 0.09
C THR A 108 -3.79 -16.66 1.42
N ASP A 109 -4.45 -17.40 2.30
CA ASP A 109 -3.83 -17.81 3.57
C ASP A 109 -2.54 -18.61 3.34
N GLU A 110 -2.50 -19.44 2.29
CA GLU A 110 -1.32 -20.21 1.90
C GLU A 110 -0.18 -19.27 1.47
N VAL A 111 -0.48 -18.26 0.67
CA VAL A 111 0.51 -17.25 0.23
C VAL A 111 1.05 -16.47 1.43
N MET A 112 0.17 -16.08 2.37
CA MET A 112 0.58 -15.39 3.59
C MET A 112 1.54 -16.24 4.43
N ALA A 113 1.26 -17.53 4.57
CA ALA A 113 2.12 -18.46 5.30
C ALA A 113 3.49 -18.58 4.63
N ALA A 114 3.53 -18.67 3.30
CA ALA A 114 4.78 -18.75 2.54
C ALA A 114 5.62 -17.47 2.69
N ILE A 115 5.00 -16.30 2.69
CA ILE A 115 5.69 -15.03 2.92
C ILE A 115 6.28 -15.01 4.34
N ALA A 116 5.52 -15.44 5.34
CA ALA A 116 5.99 -15.50 6.72
C ALA A 116 7.18 -16.44 6.90
N GLU A 117 7.23 -17.56 6.19
CA GLU A 117 8.37 -18.48 6.20
C GLU A 117 9.65 -17.81 5.71
N CYS A 118 9.54 -16.77 4.88
CA CYS A 118 10.68 -16.04 4.34
C CYS A 118 11.16 -14.89 5.25
N ASN A 119 10.53 -14.67 6.41
CA ASN A 119 10.91 -13.59 7.32
C ASN A 119 12.41 -13.62 7.69
N PRO A 120 13.05 -14.79 7.95
CA PRO A 120 14.47 -14.81 8.24
C PRO A 120 15.38 -14.34 7.10
N LEU A 121 14.89 -14.38 5.85
CA LEU A 121 15.64 -13.93 4.67
C LEU A 121 15.60 -12.41 4.49
N ALA A 122 14.55 -11.77 5.00
CA ALA A 122 14.39 -10.32 4.95
C ALA A 122 13.73 -9.83 6.25
N PRO A 123 14.46 -9.87 7.38
CA PRO A 123 13.85 -9.69 8.70
C PRO A 123 13.29 -8.31 8.97
N LEU A 124 13.67 -7.29 8.19
CA LEU A 124 13.13 -5.94 8.32
C LEU A 124 11.96 -5.69 7.36
N HIS A 125 11.97 -6.32 6.18
CA HIS A 125 11.02 -6.02 5.11
C HIS A 125 9.82 -6.95 5.09
N ASN A 126 10.01 -8.26 5.18
CA ASN A 126 8.91 -9.21 5.08
C ASN A 126 7.87 -9.07 6.21
N PRO A 127 8.25 -8.92 7.49
CA PRO A 127 7.28 -8.68 8.53
C PRO A 127 6.46 -7.40 8.32
N ALA A 128 7.09 -6.32 7.85
CA ALA A 128 6.41 -5.08 7.54
C ALA A 128 5.44 -5.24 6.37
N ASN A 129 5.81 -6.00 5.34
CA ASN A 129 4.94 -6.30 4.21
C ASN A 129 3.67 -7.03 4.68
N ILE A 130 3.82 -8.03 5.55
CA ILE A 130 2.69 -8.77 6.12
C ILE A 130 1.76 -7.85 6.91
N ILE A 131 2.31 -6.95 7.73
CA ILE A 131 1.54 -5.98 8.49
C ILE A 131 0.72 -5.09 7.54
N GLY A 132 1.32 -4.62 6.46
CA GLY A 132 0.63 -3.81 5.45
C GLY A 132 -0.50 -4.57 4.77
N ILE A 133 -0.29 -5.82 4.41
CA ILE A 133 -1.32 -6.68 3.80
C ILE A 133 -2.50 -6.86 4.76
N LYS A 134 -2.22 -7.23 6.01
CA LYS A 134 -3.27 -7.44 7.03
C LYS A 134 -4.08 -6.19 7.29
N ALA A 135 -3.43 -5.03 7.36
CA ALA A 135 -4.10 -3.76 7.55
C ALA A 135 -5.06 -3.45 6.40
N CYS A 136 -4.64 -3.68 5.15
CA CYS A 136 -5.50 -3.50 3.99
C CYS A 136 -6.67 -4.48 3.97
N GLN A 137 -6.45 -5.73 4.35
CA GLN A 137 -7.53 -6.73 4.44
C GLN A 137 -8.59 -6.33 5.47
N GLU A 138 -8.16 -5.76 6.59
CA GLU A 138 -9.04 -5.28 7.65
C GLU A 138 -9.88 -4.09 7.20
N LEU A 139 -9.27 -3.12 6.54
CA LEU A 139 -9.92 -1.87 6.14
C LEU A 139 -10.72 -1.98 4.83
N MET A 140 -10.37 -2.92 3.99
CA MET A 140 -11.02 -3.15 2.69
C MET A 140 -11.42 -4.63 2.55
N PRO A 141 -12.35 -5.11 3.40
CA PRO A 141 -12.78 -6.51 3.31
C PRO A 141 -13.44 -6.78 1.95
N GLY A 142 -13.08 -7.91 1.34
CA GLY A 142 -13.59 -8.29 0.03
C GLY A 142 -12.81 -7.74 -1.16
N THR A 143 -11.93 -6.76 -0.96
CA THR A 143 -11.07 -6.26 -2.04
C THR A 143 -9.92 -7.25 -2.26
N PRO A 144 -9.70 -7.71 -3.51
CA PRO A 144 -8.59 -8.63 -3.79
C PRO A 144 -7.24 -8.04 -3.43
N MET A 145 -6.39 -8.83 -2.79
CA MET A 145 -5.02 -8.48 -2.45
C MET A 145 -4.07 -9.28 -3.33
N VAL A 146 -3.10 -8.60 -3.94
CA VAL A 146 -2.14 -9.21 -4.85
C VAL A 146 -0.74 -8.91 -4.33
N ALA A 147 0.10 -9.94 -4.23
CA ALA A 147 1.51 -9.77 -3.91
C ALA A 147 2.32 -9.67 -5.21
N VAL A 148 3.22 -8.68 -5.25
CA VAL A 148 4.18 -8.50 -6.33
C VAL A 148 5.57 -8.66 -5.72
N PHE A 149 6.25 -9.74 -6.09
CA PHE A 149 7.54 -10.08 -5.50
C PHE A 149 8.69 -9.38 -6.23
N TYR A 150 9.69 -8.98 -5.44
CA TYR A 150 10.92 -8.45 -5.99
C TYR A 150 11.70 -9.55 -6.71
N SER A 151 12.20 -9.23 -7.91
CA SER A 151 13.29 -10.01 -8.53
C SER A 151 14.60 -9.25 -8.33
N PRO A 152 15.70 -9.96 -7.98
CA PRO A 152 17.02 -9.34 -7.97
C PRO A 152 17.32 -8.70 -9.32
N GLY A 153 17.72 -7.44 -9.31
CA GLY A 153 18.04 -6.69 -10.52
C GLY A 153 16.92 -5.81 -11.07
N ILE A 154 15.72 -5.85 -10.50
CA ILE A 154 14.67 -4.89 -10.81
C ILE A 154 14.82 -3.69 -9.88
N LEU A 155 15.11 -2.54 -10.46
CA LEU A 155 15.14 -1.26 -9.75
C LEU A 155 13.72 -0.71 -9.71
N LEU A 156 13.26 -0.46 -8.53
CA LEU A 156 11.91 0.10 -8.31
C LEU A 156 12.00 1.52 -7.79
#